data_a23d214c9498b13a96a5d41aee811466
#
_entry.id   a23d214c9498b13a96a5d41aee811466
#
_cell.length_a   1.000
_cell.length_b   1.000
_cell.length_c   1.000
_cell.angle_alpha   90.00
_cell.angle_beta   90.00
_cell.angle_gamma   90.00
#
_symmetry.space_group_name_H-M   'P 1'
#
loop_
_entity.id
_entity.type
_entity.pdbx_description
1 polymer ?
#
loop_
_entity_poly.entity_id
_entity_poly.type
_entity_poly.pdbx_seq_one_letter_code
_entity_poly.pdbx_strand_id
1 'polypeptide(L)'
;FDEHLEAARPRGSLVTSEMELFFSLCPCRIFAVTGSDGKTTTTTIISELLKAQGYRVHLGGNIGKPLLCVLPQMKKEDIVVLELSSFQLHSMVCRPNVAVITNLTPNHLDKHKDFQDYIDAKRSVYERQEAEDLLVLNLNDAHSAYYASFARSRVHYFSDSAPVSDGAVCENGVIYRVSGGERREIMRADEVKIPGAHNVQNYLAAFAATDGYVDEETCRRVAMSFAG
;
A
#
# COMPACT_ATOMS: atom_id res chain seq x y z
N PHE A 1 -13.20 -2.37 21.77
CA PHE A 1 -12.67 -3.72 22.12
C PHE A 1 -13.75 -4.49 22.85
N ASP A 2 -13.88 -5.79 22.51
CA ASP A 2 -14.85 -6.69 23.15
C ASP A 2 -14.27 -7.13 24.51
N GLU A 3 -15.00 -6.88 25.60
CA GLU A 3 -14.59 -7.23 26.97
C GLU A 3 -14.33 -8.74 27.16
N HIS A 4 -14.99 -9.60 26.36
CA HIS A 4 -14.76 -11.03 26.38
C HIS A 4 -13.38 -11.41 25.82
N LEU A 5 -12.92 -10.71 24.78
CA LEU A 5 -11.58 -10.91 24.22
C LEU A 5 -10.49 -10.44 25.19
N GLU A 6 -10.72 -9.30 25.86
CA GLU A 6 -9.81 -8.82 26.91
C GLU A 6 -9.71 -9.82 28.08
N ALA A 7 -10.82 -10.45 28.49
CA ALA A 7 -10.83 -11.45 29.52
C ALA A 7 -10.19 -12.80 29.12
N ALA A 8 -10.06 -13.08 27.83
CA ALA A 8 -9.45 -14.30 27.32
C ALA A 8 -7.91 -14.29 27.36
N ARG A 9 -7.29 -13.12 27.15
CA ARG A 9 -5.82 -12.96 27.12
C ARG A 9 -5.11 -13.43 28.40
N PRO A 10 -5.53 -13.03 29.61
CA PRO A 10 -4.92 -13.49 30.86
C PRO A 10 -5.07 -15.00 31.11
N ARG A 11 -6.02 -15.64 30.41
CA ARG A 11 -6.24 -17.10 30.48
C ARG A 11 -5.37 -17.89 29.51
N GLY A 12 -4.43 -17.23 28.81
CA GLY A 12 -3.53 -17.86 27.84
C GLY A 12 -4.14 -18.09 26.45
N SER A 13 -5.32 -17.52 26.16
CA SER A 13 -5.93 -17.59 24.83
C SER A 13 -5.19 -16.68 23.86
N LEU A 14 -4.90 -17.18 22.66
CA LEU A 14 -4.42 -16.36 21.54
C LEU A 14 -5.60 -15.59 20.95
N VAL A 15 -5.56 -14.26 21.06
CA VAL A 15 -6.50 -13.39 20.37
C VAL A 15 -5.83 -12.90 19.10
N THR A 16 -6.36 -13.28 17.95
CA THR A 16 -5.82 -12.97 16.64
C THR A 16 -6.94 -12.65 15.64
N SER A 17 -6.59 -12.10 14.48
CA SER A 17 -7.51 -11.86 13.37
C SER A 17 -7.22 -12.80 12.20
N GLU A 18 -8.19 -12.96 11.30
CA GLU A 18 -7.99 -13.70 10.06
C GLU A 18 -6.79 -13.16 9.27
N MET A 19 -6.67 -11.84 9.19
CA MET A 19 -5.61 -11.18 8.43
C MET A 19 -4.23 -11.37 9.09
N GLU A 20 -4.14 -11.30 10.41
CA GLU A 20 -2.89 -11.56 11.15
C GLU A 20 -2.43 -13.01 10.98
N LEU A 21 -3.37 -13.96 11.05
CA LEU A 21 -3.09 -15.36 10.74
C LEU A 21 -2.63 -15.54 9.29
N PHE A 22 -3.28 -14.84 8.33
CA PHE A 22 -2.87 -14.85 6.94
C PHE A 22 -1.41 -14.36 6.77
N PHE A 23 -1.04 -13.23 7.37
CA PHE A 23 0.34 -12.72 7.33
C PHE A 23 1.37 -13.72 7.88
N SER A 24 1.02 -14.44 8.94
CA SER A 24 1.92 -15.42 9.57
C SER A 24 2.16 -16.68 8.73
N LEU A 25 1.21 -17.02 7.85
CA LEU A 25 1.23 -18.26 7.07
C LEU A 25 1.53 -18.03 5.58
N CYS A 26 1.44 -16.79 5.09
CA CYS A 26 1.60 -16.48 3.68
C CYS A 26 3.05 -16.66 3.23
N PRO A 27 3.31 -17.50 2.21
CA PRO A 27 4.65 -17.73 1.70
C PRO A 27 5.11 -16.64 0.70
N CYS A 28 4.17 -15.79 0.25
CA CYS A 28 4.36 -14.84 -0.84
C CYS A 28 4.90 -13.51 -0.35
N ARG A 29 5.42 -12.71 -1.28
CA ARG A 29 5.63 -11.27 -1.03
C ARG A 29 4.28 -10.56 -0.91
N ILE A 30 4.17 -9.67 0.07
CA ILE A 30 2.94 -8.94 0.37
C ILE A 30 3.15 -7.46 0.12
N PHE A 31 2.27 -6.89 -0.70
CA PHE A 31 2.06 -5.45 -0.88
C PHE A 31 0.81 -5.06 -0.09
N ALA A 32 0.92 -4.14 0.84
CA ALA A 32 -0.19 -3.69 1.68
C ALA A 32 -0.45 -2.20 1.46
N VAL A 33 -1.69 -1.85 1.16
CA VAL A 33 -2.13 -0.47 0.92
C VAL A 33 -3.09 -0.04 2.00
N THR A 34 -2.81 1.09 2.63
CA THR A 34 -3.70 1.78 3.57
C THR A 34 -3.77 3.28 3.27
N GLY A 35 -4.58 4.01 3.98
CA GLY A 35 -4.78 5.44 3.83
C GLY A 35 -6.23 5.84 4.11
N SER A 36 -6.56 7.10 3.98
CA SER A 36 -7.94 7.59 4.10
C SER A 36 -8.70 7.34 2.80
N ASP A 37 -8.20 7.84 1.69
CA ASP A 37 -8.81 7.76 0.37
C ASP A 37 -7.86 7.08 -0.64
N GLY A 38 -8.40 6.60 -1.77
CA GLY A 38 -7.62 6.00 -2.85
C GLY A 38 -7.11 4.58 -2.62
N LYS A 39 -7.34 3.97 -1.46
CA LYS A 39 -6.89 2.61 -1.12
C LYS A 39 -7.28 1.58 -2.19
N THR A 40 -8.57 1.45 -2.44
CA THR A 40 -9.12 0.45 -3.38
C THR A 40 -8.55 0.63 -4.78
N THR A 41 -8.54 1.87 -5.27
CA THR A 41 -8.00 2.19 -6.60
C THR A 41 -6.50 1.86 -6.67
N THR A 42 -5.71 2.33 -5.70
CA THR A 42 -4.26 2.06 -5.67
C THR A 42 -3.97 0.55 -5.57
N THR A 43 -4.69 -0.17 -4.70
CA THR A 43 -4.54 -1.62 -4.54
C THR A 43 -4.85 -2.37 -5.84
N THR A 44 -5.92 -1.95 -6.54
CA THR A 44 -6.30 -2.56 -7.81
C THR A 44 -5.27 -2.24 -8.90
N ILE A 45 -4.80 -0.99 -9.01
CA ILE A 45 -3.76 -0.59 -9.97
C ILE A 45 -2.49 -1.42 -9.75
N ILE A 46 -2.00 -1.56 -8.50
CA ILE A 46 -0.83 -2.39 -8.17
C ILE A 46 -1.05 -3.84 -8.64
N SER A 47 -2.23 -4.40 -8.35
CA SER A 47 -2.58 -5.76 -8.79
C SER A 47 -2.55 -5.91 -10.31
N GLU A 48 -3.12 -4.97 -11.05
CA GLU A 48 -3.15 -5.01 -12.53
C GLU A 48 -1.75 -4.81 -13.15
N LEU A 49 -0.93 -3.93 -12.58
CA LEU A 49 0.46 -3.73 -12.99
C LEU A 49 1.26 -5.03 -12.85
N LEU A 50 1.19 -5.68 -11.69
CA LEU A 50 1.91 -6.91 -11.42
C LEU A 50 1.41 -8.07 -12.30
N LYS A 51 0.09 -8.19 -12.52
CA LYS A 51 -0.48 -9.18 -13.46
C LYS A 51 0.00 -8.94 -14.89
N ALA A 52 -0.02 -7.68 -15.33
CA ALA A 52 0.41 -7.32 -16.68
C ALA A 52 1.91 -7.58 -16.92
N GLN A 53 2.72 -7.55 -15.87
CA GLN A 53 4.12 -7.94 -15.88
C GLN A 53 4.33 -9.46 -15.88
N GLY A 54 3.27 -10.26 -15.61
CA GLY A 54 3.32 -11.71 -15.65
C GLY A 54 3.35 -12.40 -14.28
N TYR A 55 3.21 -11.67 -13.19
CA TYR A 55 3.09 -12.29 -11.86
C TYR A 55 1.71 -12.90 -11.64
N ARG A 56 1.66 -14.01 -10.91
CA ARG A 56 0.41 -14.51 -10.34
C ARG A 56 0.10 -13.71 -9.09
N VAL A 57 -1.03 -12.98 -9.11
CA VAL A 57 -1.41 -12.03 -8.05
C VAL A 57 -2.67 -12.47 -7.34
N HIS A 58 -2.64 -12.45 -6.00
CA HIS A 58 -3.78 -12.67 -5.12
C HIS A 58 -4.18 -11.34 -4.49
N LEU A 59 -5.39 -10.87 -4.79
CA LEU A 59 -5.94 -9.60 -4.32
C LEU A 59 -6.94 -9.84 -3.20
N GLY A 60 -6.82 -9.12 -2.09
CA GLY A 60 -7.74 -9.27 -0.94
C GLY A 60 -7.56 -8.22 0.16
N GLY A 61 -7.90 -8.61 1.39
CA GLY A 61 -7.94 -7.72 2.55
C GLY A 61 -9.34 -7.14 2.77
N ASN A 62 -9.44 -5.81 2.87
CA ASN A 62 -10.74 -5.12 3.03
C ASN A 62 -11.62 -5.16 1.77
N ILE A 63 -11.08 -5.68 0.68
CA ILE A 63 -11.73 -5.89 -0.63
C ILE A 63 -11.51 -7.32 -1.11
N GLY A 64 -12.32 -7.74 -2.08
CA GLY A 64 -12.16 -9.04 -2.75
C GLY A 64 -12.66 -10.22 -1.92
N LYS A 65 -11.98 -11.35 -2.04
CA LYS A 65 -12.33 -12.61 -1.36
C LYS A 65 -11.41 -12.87 -0.18
N PRO A 66 -11.87 -13.59 0.86
CA PRO A 66 -11.02 -14.04 1.94
C PRO A 66 -9.84 -14.87 1.40
N LEU A 67 -8.60 -14.48 1.74
CA LEU A 67 -7.40 -15.09 1.18
C LEU A 67 -6.95 -16.33 1.97
N LEU A 68 -7.37 -16.48 3.20
CA LEU A 68 -6.99 -17.62 4.04
C LEU A 68 -7.42 -18.96 3.39
N CYS A 69 -8.57 -18.99 2.72
CA CYS A 69 -9.10 -20.18 2.04
C CYS A 69 -8.27 -20.59 0.82
N VAL A 70 -7.53 -19.67 0.20
CA VAL A 70 -6.72 -19.95 -1.00
C VAL A 70 -5.23 -20.10 -0.68
N LEU A 71 -4.85 -19.90 0.57
CA LEU A 71 -3.47 -20.00 1.06
C LEU A 71 -2.76 -21.30 0.64
N PRO A 72 -3.39 -22.51 0.69
CA PRO A 72 -2.73 -23.74 0.25
C PRO A 72 -2.36 -23.79 -1.25
N GLN A 73 -2.91 -22.88 -2.05
CA GLN A 73 -2.64 -22.78 -3.49
C GLN A 73 -1.58 -21.74 -3.83
N MET A 74 -1.16 -20.94 -2.85
CA MET A 74 -0.17 -19.88 -3.02
C MET A 74 1.24 -20.45 -3.05
N LYS A 75 2.08 -19.92 -3.95
CA LYS A 75 3.49 -20.26 -4.09
C LYS A 75 4.35 -19.09 -3.69
N LYS A 76 5.60 -19.36 -3.34
CA LYS A 76 6.56 -18.32 -2.94
C LYS A 76 6.79 -17.24 -4.02
N GLU A 77 6.62 -17.62 -5.29
CA GLU A 77 6.79 -16.74 -6.45
C GLU A 77 5.57 -15.85 -6.71
N ASP A 78 4.41 -16.19 -6.12
CA ASP A 78 3.19 -15.39 -6.25
C ASP A 78 3.34 -14.08 -5.46
N ILE A 79 2.49 -13.11 -5.78
CA ILE A 79 2.42 -11.83 -5.04
C ILE A 79 1.03 -11.67 -4.47
N VAL A 80 0.97 -11.19 -3.24
CA VAL A 80 -0.28 -10.81 -2.57
C VAL A 80 -0.37 -9.30 -2.52
N VAL A 81 -1.53 -8.75 -2.90
CA VAL A 81 -1.83 -7.31 -2.79
C VAL A 81 -3.04 -7.14 -1.89
N LEU A 82 -2.88 -6.40 -0.79
CA LEU A 82 -3.88 -6.24 0.26
C LEU A 82 -4.31 -4.79 0.42
N GLU A 83 -5.60 -4.56 0.45
CA GLU A 83 -6.15 -3.36 1.07
C GLU A 83 -6.32 -3.56 2.58
N LEU A 84 -5.79 -2.66 3.39
CA LEU A 84 -5.92 -2.73 4.85
C LEU A 84 -6.60 -1.49 5.41
N SER A 85 -7.66 -1.71 6.19
CA SER A 85 -8.35 -0.64 6.93
C SER A 85 -7.60 -0.30 8.23
N SER A 86 -7.86 0.91 8.78
CA SER A 86 -7.31 1.29 10.09
C SER A 86 -7.78 0.37 11.21
N PHE A 87 -8.99 -0.20 11.10
CA PHE A 87 -9.53 -1.15 12.08
C PHE A 87 -8.76 -2.47 12.12
N GLN A 88 -8.41 -3.00 10.95
CA GLN A 88 -7.58 -4.20 10.88
C GLN A 88 -6.19 -3.91 11.46
N LEU A 89 -5.59 -2.78 11.08
CA LEU A 89 -4.25 -2.38 11.51
C LEU A 89 -4.15 -2.04 13.00
N HIS A 90 -5.23 -1.58 13.64
CA HIS A 90 -5.23 -1.14 15.04
C HIS A 90 -4.79 -2.24 16.04
N SER A 91 -5.07 -3.49 15.74
CA SER A 91 -4.75 -4.62 16.60
C SER A 91 -3.81 -5.65 15.97
N MET A 92 -3.43 -5.44 14.71
CA MET A 92 -2.70 -6.42 13.93
C MET A 92 -1.20 -6.16 13.96
N VAL A 93 -0.43 -7.24 14.09
CA VAL A 93 1.02 -7.24 13.84
C VAL A 93 1.27 -7.80 12.44
N CYS A 94 1.86 -6.99 11.56
CA CYS A 94 2.15 -7.42 10.19
C CYS A 94 3.51 -6.85 9.70
N ARG A 95 4.08 -7.53 8.71
CA ARG A 95 5.28 -7.08 7.98
C ARG A 95 5.08 -7.33 6.50
N PRO A 96 4.46 -6.41 5.75
CA PRO A 96 4.46 -6.48 4.29
C PRO A 96 5.85 -6.10 3.74
N ASN A 97 6.21 -6.69 2.58
CA ASN A 97 7.44 -6.34 1.87
C ASN A 97 7.37 -4.92 1.26
N VAL A 98 6.17 -4.52 0.87
CA VAL A 98 5.88 -3.16 0.40
C VAL A 98 4.64 -2.64 1.13
N ALA A 99 4.76 -1.51 1.81
CA ALA A 99 3.67 -0.79 2.44
C ALA A 99 3.42 0.52 1.72
N VAL A 100 2.16 0.86 1.47
CA VAL A 100 1.75 2.12 0.84
C VAL A 100 0.76 2.84 1.75
N ILE A 101 1.03 4.11 2.04
CA ILE A 101 0.08 5.01 2.70
C ILE A 101 -0.30 6.10 1.70
N THR A 102 -1.55 6.08 1.23
CA THR A 102 -2.00 6.97 0.14
C THR A 102 -2.14 8.41 0.58
N ASN A 103 -2.83 8.64 1.69
CA ASN A 103 -3.05 9.95 2.30
C ASN A 103 -3.65 9.78 3.71
N LEU A 104 -3.68 10.89 4.45
CA LEU A 104 -4.26 10.97 5.78
C LEU A 104 -5.15 12.20 5.88
N THR A 105 -6.43 11.98 5.82
CA THR A 105 -7.46 12.97 6.13
C THR A 105 -8.26 12.52 7.35
N PRO A 106 -8.78 13.42 8.18
CA PRO A 106 -9.63 13.05 9.30
C PRO A 106 -10.88 12.30 8.82
N ASN A 107 -10.87 10.98 9.02
CA ASN A 107 -11.99 10.09 8.67
C ASN A 107 -12.22 9.11 9.83
N HIS A 108 -13.47 8.67 10.01
CA HIS A 108 -13.82 7.65 11.01
C HIS A 108 -13.47 8.02 12.46
N LEU A 109 -13.50 9.32 12.83
CA LEU A 109 -13.22 9.80 14.17
C LEU A 109 -14.29 9.36 15.20
N ASP A 110 -15.40 8.80 14.75
CA ASP A 110 -16.43 8.18 15.58
C ASP A 110 -15.99 6.83 16.18
N LYS A 111 -14.91 6.23 15.66
CA LYS A 111 -14.41 4.90 16.04
C LYS A 111 -12.98 4.89 16.56
N HIS A 112 -12.23 5.94 16.34
CA HIS A 112 -10.92 6.17 16.92
C HIS A 112 -11.05 7.18 18.07
N LYS A 113 -10.20 7.08 19.10
CA LYS A 113 -10.22 7.99 20.24
C LYS A 113 -10.03 9.45 19.81
N ASP A 114 -9.13 9.64 18.87
CA ASP A 114 -8.80 10.92 18.24
C ASP A 114 -8.08 10.69 16.91
N PHE A 115 -7.68 11.76 16.25
CA PHE A 115 -6.97 11.68 14.98
C PHE A 115 -5.56 11.09 15.12
N GLN A 116 -4.90 11.25 16.27
CA GLN A 116 -3.60 10.66 16.51
C GLN A 116 -3.69 9.12 16.61
N ASP A 117 -4.71 8.58 17.28
CA ASP A 117 -5.00 7.14 17.34
C ASP A 117 -5.22 6.55 15.93
N TYR A 118 -5.91 7.31 15.06
CA TYR A 118 -6.09 6.93 13.66
C TYR A 118 -4.77 6.89 12.86
N ILE A 119 -3.90 7.89 13.07
CA ILE A 119 -2.56 7.96 12.48
C ILE A 119 -1.71 6.78 12.96
N ASP A 120 -1.68 6.55 14.28
CA ASP A 120 -0.87 5.50 14.89
C ASP A 120 -1.34 4.10 14.49
N ALA A 121 -2.64 3.88 14.34
CA ALA A 121 -3.17 2.62 13.81
C ALA A 121 -2.59 2.30 12.43
N LYS A 122 -2.48 3.29 11.53
CA LYS A 122 -1.90 3.06 10.20
C LYS A 122 -0.40 2.80 10.22
N ARG A 123 0.33 3.32 11.22
CA ARG A 123 1.76 3.06 11.38
C ARG A 123 2.06 1.56 11.50
N SER A 124 1.15 0.78 12.05
CA SER A 124 1.29 -0.67 12.19
C SER A 124 1.57 -1.38 10.86
N VAL A 125 1.19 -0.81 9.71
CA VAL A 125 1.44 -1.42 8.40
C VAL A 125 2.93 -1.54 8.06
N TYR A 126 3.78 -0.66 8.59
CA TYR A 126 5.22 -0.68 8.29
C TYR A 126 6.12 -0.77 9.54
N GLU A 127 5.56 -0.72 10.75
CA GLU A 127 6.34 -0.67 12.00
C GLU A 127 7.29 -1.86 12.17
N ARG A 128 6.98 -3.00 11.56
CA ARG A 128 7.80 -4.21 11.56
C ARG A 128 8.65 -4.41 10.32
N GLN A 129 8.61 -3.47 9.38
CA GLN A 129 9.48 -3.50 8.20
C GLN A 129 10.95 -3.35 8.59
N GLU A 130 11.84 -3.91 7.77
CA GLU A 130 13.28 -3.86 7.90
C GLU A 130 13.92 -3.25 6.64
N ALA A 131 15.23 -3.14 6.60
CA ALA A 131 15.96 -2.39 5.56
C ALA A 131 15.71 -2.88 4.11
N GLU A 132 15.38 -4.16 3.92
CA GLU A 132 15.05 -4.73 2.61
C GLU A 132 13.63 -4.44 2.14
N ASP A 133 12.73 -4.05 3.06
CA ASP A 133 11.35 -3.71 2.75
C ASP A 133 11.22 -2.29 2.21
N LEU A 134 10.02 -1.92 1.75
CA LEU A 134 9.74 -0.61 1.16
C LEU A 134 8.49 0.02 1.79
N LEU A 135 8.61 1.27 2.21
CA LEU A 135 7.50 2.14 2.57
C LEU A 135 7.30 3.21 1.49
N VAL A 136 6.09 3.35 1.00
CA VAL A 136 5.70 4.36 0.00
C VAL A 136 4.77 5.39 0.64
N LEU A 137 5.15 6.66 0.58
CA LEU A 137 4.47 7.78 1.23
C LEU A 137 4.11 8.89 0.24
N ASN A 138 2.99 9.55 0.49
CA ASN A 138 2.60 10.75 -0.24
C ASN A 138 3.38 11.96 0.27
N LEU A 139 4.28 12.52 -0.53
CA LEU A 139 5.07 13.70 -0.13
C LEU A 139 4.20 14.95 0.07
N ASN A 140 3.04 15.01 -0.57
CA ASN A 140 2.07 16.10 -0.42
C ASN A 140 1.27 16.03 0.88
N ASP A 141 1.32 14.91 1.60
CA ASP A 141 0.62 14.75 2.88
C ASP A 141 1.48 15.27 4.03
N ALA A 142 0.90 16.12 4.87
CA ALA A 142 1.59 16.74 5.99
C ALA A 142 2.14 15.74 7.04
N HIS A 143 1.60 14.52 7.08
CA HIS A 143 2.01 13.47 8.02
C HIS A 143 3.12 12.55 7.48
N SER A 144 3.50 12.70 6.20
CA SER A 144 4.53 11.85 5.60
C SER A 144 5.88 11.94 6.29
N ALA A 145 6.29 13.15 6.69
CA ALA A 145 7.53 13.34 7.44
C ALA A 145 7.49 12.63 8.81
N TYR A 146 6.34 12.67 9.49
CA TYR A 146 6.12 11.94 10.74
C TYR A 146 6.28 10.43 10.53
N TYR A 147 5.63 9.86 9.54
CA TYR A 147 5.76 8.43 9.26
C TYR A 147 7.18 8.04 8.87
N ALA A 148 7.82 8.81 8.01
CA ALA A 148 9.19 8.54 7.57
C ALA A 148 10.17 8.49 8.74
N SER A 149 9.96 9.28 9.80
CA SER A 149 10.84 9.32 10.98
C SER A 149 10.88 8.00 11.78
N PHE A 150 9.89 7.14 11.63
CA PHE A 150 9.82 5.82 12.28
C PHE A 150 10.19 4.66 11.34
N ALA A 151 10.38 4.92 10.04
CA ALA A 151 10.67 3.88 9.07
C ALA A 151 12.09 3.31 9.27
N ARG A 152 12.19 1.99 9.29
CA ARG A 152 13.44 1.24 9.23
C ARG A 152 13.73 0.75 7.81
N SER A 153 12.69 0.68 6.98
CA SER A 153 12.72 0.29 5.58
C SER A 153 13.17 1.45 4.69
N ARG A 154 13.43 1.13 3.44
CA ARG A 154 13.59 2.16 2.41
C ARG A 154 12.30 2.96 2.28
N VAL A 155 12.42 4.26 2.04
CA VAL A 155 11.26 5.14 1.85
C VAL A 155 11.28 5.68 0.43
N HIS A 156 10.23 5.40 -0.34
CA HIS A 156 9.94 6.05 -1.59
C HIS A 156 8.78 7.04 -1.41
N TYR A 157 8.84 8.11 -2.15
CA TYR A 157 7.78 9.11 -2.14
C TYR A 157 7.04 9.15 -3.48
N PHE A 158 5.78 9.52 -3.44
CA PHE A 158 5.07 9.95 -4.63
C PHE A 158 4.53 11.37 -4.45
N SER A 159 4.53 12.14 -5.56
CA SER A 159 4.08 13.55 -5.54
C SER A 159 3.62 14.00 -6.92
N ASP A 160 2.61 14.86 -6.94
CA ASP A 160 2.15 15.56 -8.14
C ASP A 160 2.53 17.06 -8.17
N SER A 161 3.28 17.54 -7.16
CA SER A 161 3.62 18.96 -7.04
C SER A 161 5.04 19.24 -6.56
N ALA A 162 5.76 18.24 -6.06
CA ALA A 162 7.11 18.41 -5.53
C ALA A 162 8.05 17.29 -6.03
N PRO A 163 9.33 17.58 -6.28
CA PRO A 163 10.30 16.57 -6.70
C PRO A 163 10.54 15.53 -5.60
N VAL A 164 10.80 14.30 -6.00
CA VAL A 164 11.16 13.18 -5.09
C VAL A 164 12.56 12.68 -5.41
N SER A 165 13.25 12.16 -4.40
CA SER A 165 14.57 11.52 -4.56
C SER A 165 14.45 10.10 -5.09
N ASP A 166 13.45 9.37 -4.58
CA ASP A 166 13.12 7.99 -4.96
C ASP A 166 11.62 7.81 -4.95
N GLY A 167 11.06 7.12 -5.95
CA GLY A 167 9.64 6.84 -6.07
C GLY A 167 9.01 7.27 -7.39
N ALA A 168 7.93 8.08 -7.38
CA ALA A 168 7.27 8.54 -8.60
C ALA A 168 6.78 9.99 -8.48
N VAL A 169 6.90 10.74 -9.57
CA VAL A 169 6.52 12.17 -9.59
C VAL A 169 5.81 12.52 -10.89
N CYS A 170 4.85 13.45 -10.80
CA CYS A 170 4.28 14.12 -11.96
C CYS A 170 4.80 15.57 -12.02
N GLU A 171 5.61 15.89 -13.02
CA GLU A 171 6.14 17.22 -13.25
C GLU A 171 5.77 17.69 -14.64
N ASN A 172 5.22 18.90 -14.74
CA ASN A 172 4.79 19.51 -16.02
C ASN A 172 3.88 18.60 -16.86
N GLY A 173 3.03 17.81 -16.19
CA GLY A 173 2.11 16.87 -16.85
C GLY A 173 2.76 15.58 -17.37
N VAL A 174 4.01 15.30 -16.98
CA VAL A 174 4.70 14.05 -17.32
C VAL A 174 4.98 13.28 -16.04
N ILE A 175 4.72 11.99 -16.07
CA ILE A 175 4.93 11.05 -14.95
C ILE A 175 6.28 10.36 -15.13
N TYR A 176 7.09 10.44 -14.09
CA TYR A 176 8.40 9.80 -14.00
C TYR A 176 8.47 8.85 -12.81
N ARG A 177 9.20 7.76 -12.98
CA ARG A 177 9.77 7.01 -11.87
C ARG A 177 11.17 7.57 -11.59
N VAL A 178 11.53 7.72 -10.32
CA VAL A 178 12.82 8.25 -9.88
C VAL A 178 13.48 7.21 -8.97
N SER A 179 14.74 6.90 -9.23
CA SER A 179 15.52 5.97 -8.41
C SER A 179 16.98 6.42 -8.39
N GLY A 180 17.52 6.67 -7.19
CA GLY A 180 18.88 7.19 -7.04
C GLY A 180 19.13 8.51 -7.78
N GLY A 181 18.11 9.32 -7.96
CA GLY A 181 18.16 10.58 -8.73
C GLY A 181 18.03 10.43 -10.24
N GLU A 182 18.06 9.21 -10.77
CA GLU A 182 17.78 8.93 -12.18
C GLU A 182 16.28 8.95 -12.45
N ARG A 183 15.86 9.64 -13.52
CA ARG A 183 14.47 9.76 -13.92
C ARG A 183 14.18 8.92 -15.15
N ARG A 184 13.17 8.08 -15.06
CA ARG A 184 12.66 7.27 -16.16
C ARG A 184 11.24 7.71 -16.46
N GLU A 185 11.01 8.23 -17.65
CA GLU A 185 9.68 8.66 -18.10
C GLU A 185 8.77 7.44 -18.27
N ILE A 186 7.55 7.54 -17.75
CA ILE A 186 6.52 6.52 -17.93
C ILE A 186 5.51 6.97 -18.98
N MET A 187 4.87 8.15 -18.78
CA MET A 187 3.80 8.63 -19.65
C MET A 187 3.41 10.08 -19.32
N ARG A 188 2.55 10.65 -20.15
CA ARG A 188 1.88 11.91 -19.81
C ARG A 188 0.69 11.64 -18.89
N ALA A 189 0.43 12.54 -17.94
CA ALA A 189 -0.67 12.41 -16.99
C ALA A 189 -2.06 12.48 -17.64
N ASP A 190 -2.18 13.16 -18.78
CA ASP A 190 -3.43 13.25 -19.58
C ASP A 190 -3.74 11.96 -20.37
N GLU A 191 -2.79 11.04 -20.50
CA GLU A 191 -2.99 9.72 -21.10
C GLU A 191 -3.59 8.69 -20.11
N VAL A 192 -3.67 9.00 -18.80
CA VAL A 192 -4.25 8.12 -17.79
C VAL A 192 -5.74 7.93 -18.06
N LYS A 193 -6.17 6.66 -18.19
CA LYS A 193 -7.53 6.30 -18.59
C LYS A 193 -8.59 6.67 -17.54
N ILE A 194 -8.30 6.50 -16.25
CA ILE A 194 -9.23 6.86 -15.17
C ILE A 194 -9.14 8.38 -14.96
N PRO A 195 -10.24 9.14 -15.15
CA PRO A 195 -10.20 10.59 -15.05
C PRO A 195 -10.03 11.08 -13.61
N GLY A 196 -9.47 12.27 -13.45
CA GLY A 196 -9.36 12.99 -12.18
C GLY A 196 -7.94 13.04 -11.61
N ALA A 197 -7.56 14.21 -11.08
CA ALA A 197 -6.22 14.44 -10.52
C ALA A 197 -5.86 13.46 -9.39
N HIS A 198 -6.86 13.09 -8.55
CA HIS A 198 -6.66 12.09 -7.49
C HIS A 198 -6.26 10.71 -8.04
N ASN A 199 -6.66 10.36 -9.26
CA ASN A 199 -6.26 9.11 -9.89
C ASN A 199 -4.81 9.16 -10.39
N VAL A 200 -4.31 10.32 -10.79
CA VAL A 200 -2.87 10.49 -11.05
C VAL A 200 -2.07 10.17 -9.78
N GLN A 201 -2.49 10.66 -8.62
CA GLN A 201 -1.83 10.33 -7.35
C GLN A 201 -1.90 8.82 -7.02
N ASN A 202 -3.04 8.16 -7.29
CA ASN A 202 -3.16 6.70 -7.12
C ASN A 202 -2.19 5.93 -8.03
N TYR A 203 -2.00 6.38 -9.28
CA TYR A 203 -1.01 5.80 -10.19
C TYR A 203 0.43 6.07 -9.73
N LEU A 204 0.74 7.29 -9.27
CA LEU A 204 2.06 7.61 -8.74
C LEU A 204 2.41 6.71 -7.53
N ALA A 205 1.46 6.51 -6.62
CA ALA A 205 1.63 5.58 -5.49
C ALA A 205 1.91 4.14 -5.98
N ALA A 206 1.15 3.67 -6.98
CA ALA A 206 1.30 2.33 -7.53
C ALA A 206 2.63 2.16 -8.29
N PHE A 207 3.07 3.18 -9.06
CA PHE A 207 4.34 3.15 -9.77
C PHE A 207 5.54 3.16 -8.81
N ALA A 208 5.47 3.95 -7.73
CA ALA A 208 6.49 3.95 -6.69
C ALA A 208 6.55 2.59 -5.97
N ALA A 209 5.40 1.98 -5.68
CA ALA A 209 5.32 0.69 -5.00
C ALA A 209 5.81 -0.50 -5.86
N THR A 210 5.71 -0.39 -7.17
CA THR A 210 6.08 -1.46 -8.11
C THR A 210 7.45 -1.25 -8.77
N ASP A 211 8.25 -0.31 -8.29
CA ASP A 211 9.62 -0.13 -8.76
C ASP A 211 10.46 -1.40 -8.51
N GLY A 212 11.21 -1.82 -9.53
CA GLY A 212 11.94 -3.10 -9.51
C GLY A 212 11.09 -4.36 -9.78
N TYR A 213 9.76 -4.23 -9.90
CA TYR A 213 8.85 -5.33 -10.25
C TYR A 213 8.23 -5.17 -11.64
N VAL A 214 7.91 -3.95 -12.04
CA VAL A 214 7.17 -3.64 -13.28
C VAL A 214 7.95 -2.58 -14.06
N ASP A 215 8.16 -2.82 -15.35
CA ASP A 215 8.82 -1.87 -16.23
C ASP A 215 7.91 -0.70 -16.65
N GLU A 216 8.50 0.36 -17.19
CA GLU A 216 7.79 1.60 -17.54
C GLU A 216 6.81 1.39 -18.70
N GLU A 217 7.11 0.50 -19.63
CA GLU A 217 6.21 0.18 -20.77
C GLU A 217 4.93 -0.51 -20.27
N THR A 218 5.07 -1.46 -19.38
CA THR A 218 3.92 -2.14 -18.74
C THR A 218 3.13 -1.16 -17.87
N CYS A 219 3.80 -0.26 -17.13
CA CYS A 219 3.14 0.82 -16.38
C CYS A 219 2.28 1.69 -17.29
N ARG A 220 2.82 2.17 -18.42
CA ARG A 220 2.10 2.98 -19.40
C ARG A 220 0.91 2.23 -19.99
N ARG A 221 1.12 1.00 -20.45
CA ARG A 221 0.07 0.16 -21.07
C ARG A 221 -1.12 -0.04 -20.15
N VAL A 222 -0.88 -0.35 -18.86
CA VAL A 222 -1.94 -0.54 -17.87
C VAL A 222 -2.66 0.79 -17.61
N ALA A 223 -1.93 1.89 -17.40
CA ALA A 223 -2.53 3.18 -17.12
C ALA A 223 -3.42 3.71 -18.26
N MET A 224 -3.10 3.38 -19.50
CA MET A 224 -3.89 3.76 -20.69
C MET A 224 -5.12 2.86 -20.91
N SER A 225 -5.17 1.67 -20.32
CA SER A 225 -6.22 0.67 -20.59
C SER A 225 -7.15 0.43 -19.41
N PHE A 226 -6.67 0.49 -18.19
CA PHE A 226 -7.45 0.21 -16.98
C PHE A 226 -8.49 1.32 -16.72
N ALA A 227 -9.75 0.94 -16.64
CA ALA A 227 -10.89 1.88 -16.55
C ALA A 227 -11.52 1.95 -15.13
N GLY A 228 -10.96 1.23 -14.14
CA GLY A 228 -11.47 1.18 -12.78
C GLY A 228 -12.28 -0.07 -12.46
#